data_cf3f47697ecd388f7dfb719f158bca10
#
_entry.id   cf3f47697ecd388f7dfb719f158bca10
#
_cell.length_a   1.000
_cell.length_b   1.000
_cell.length_c   1.000
_cell.angle_alpha   90.00
_cell.angle_beta   90.00
_cell.angle_gamma   90.00
#
_symmetry.space_group_name_H-M   'P 1'
#
loop_
_entity.id
_entity.type
_entity.pdbx_description
1 polymer ?
#
loop_
_entity_poly.entity_id
_entity_poly.type
_entity_poly.pdbx_seq_one_letter_code
_entity_poly.pdbx_strand_id
1 'polypeptide(L)'
;MAVLATVALVLVLVRPAIFGRGERTIDSTSIGGEFNDIAQLATEEYVYSSVGKFDDEGLRLLNVRVPFTGKNFLVSYEGKVTAGIKDAGQITVDVDDAAQTFTVRLPRAEVLDSTWTEGSSEVWDQTMNPINQIKVEDVTEFVDSRREVEKQKAVDDGLLDRAQASAEELVRSHAEALIRGTTMEDYEVKVESAT
;
A
#
# COMPACT_ATOMS: atom_id res chain seq x y z
N MET A 1 -24.95 3.96 65.56
CA MET A 1 -25.41 4.84 64.46
C MET A 1 -24.31 5.84 64.05
N ALA A 2 -23.67 6.55 64.96
CA ALA A 2 -22.63 7.55 64.65
C ALA A 2 -21.37 6.94 63.92
N VAL A 3 -20.91 5.73 64.31
CA VAL A 3 -19.75 5.05 63.71
C VAL A 3 -19.98 4.64 62.26
N LEU A 4 -21.22 4.22 61.91
CA LEU A 4 -21.59 3.88 60.53
C LEU A 4 -21.64 5.12 59.62
N ALA A 5 -22.04 6.27 60.15
CA ALA A 5 -22.09 7.52 59.41
C ALA A 5 -20.68 8.07 59.13
N THR A 6 -19.75 7.94 60.09
CA THR A 6 -18.34 8.36 59.91
C THR A 6 -17.61 7.46 58.92
N VAL A 7 -17.82 6.14 58.91
CA VAL A 7 -17.26 5.22 57.94
C VAL A 7 -17.79 5.50 56.51
N ALA A 8 -19.06 5.79 56.37
CA ALA A 8 -19.66 6.15 55.07
C ALA A 8 -19.13 7.49 54.56
N LEU A 9 -18.90 8.48 55.43
CA LEU A 9 -18.34 9.79 55.06
C LEU A 9 -16.86 9.65 54.61
N VAL A 10 -16.07 8.83 55.29
CA VAL A 10 -14.66 8.55 54.91
C VAL A 10 -14.61 7.82 53.57
N LEU A 11 -15.48 6.85 53.31
CA LEU A 11 -15.58 6.15 52.04
C LEU A 11 -15.96 7.06 50.86
N VAL A 12 -16.82 8.05 51.08
CA VAL A 12 -17.20 9.03 50.05
C VAL A 12 -16.08 10.02 49.77
N LEU A 13 -15.31 10.44 50.79
CA LEU A 13 -14.18 11.35 50.63
C LEU A 13 -12.93 10.67 49.98
N VAL A 14 -12.78 9.36 50.16
CA VAL A 14 -11.63 8.60 49.63
C VAL A 14 -11.90 8.03 48.22
N ARG A 15 -13.19 8.00 47.80
CA ARG A 15 -13.56 7.49 46.47
C ARG A 15 -12.76 8.05 45.28
N PRO A 16 -12.47 9.34 45.18
CA PRO A 16 -11.69 9.85 44.07
C PRO A 16 -10.21 9.45 44.13
N ALA A 17 -9.68 9.14 45.32
CA ALA A 17 -8.29 8.72 45.47
C ALA A 17 -8.06 7.21 45.20
N ILE A 18 -9.10 6.37 45.38
CA ILE A 18 -9.00 4.92 45.19
C ILE A 18 -9.43 4.52 43.75
N PHE A 19 -10.27 5.30 43.10
CA PHE A 19 -10.74 5.09 41.71
C PHE A 19 -10.25 6.16 40.75
N GLY A 20 -9.10 6.78 41.03
CA GLY A 20 -8.40 7.59 40.00
C GLY A 20 -8.13 6.70 38.80
N ARG A 21 -8.72 7.04 37.63
CA ARG A 21 -8.24 6.48 36.37
C ARG A 21 -6.74 6.76 36.32
N GLY A 22 -5.93 5.70 36.26
CA GLY A 22 -4.50 5.85 36.03
C GLY A 22 -4.30 6.72 34.80
N GLU A 23 -3.50 7.75 34.94
CA GLU A 23 -3.11 8.62 33.83
C GLU A 23 -2.43 7.74 32.78
N ARG A 24 -3.04 7.59 31.63
CA ARG A 24 -2.49 6.81 30.54
C ARG A 24 -1.47 7.69 29.84
N THR A 25 -0.23 7.61 30.26
CA THR A 25 0.89 8.25 29.58
C THR A 25 1.20 7.43 28.33
N ILE A 26 1.01 8.03 27.17
CA ILE A 26 1.36 7.42 25.89
C ILE A 26 2.79 7.87 25.56
N ASP A 27 3.73 6.93 25.54
CA ASP A 27 5.12 7.21 25.16
C ASP A 27 5.25 7.16 23.62
N SER A 28 5.85 8.19 23.03
CA SER A 28 6.01 8.34 21.56
C SER A 28 6.72 7.15 20.90
N THR A 29 7.59 6.45 21.60
CA THR A 29 8.29 5.27 21.08
C THR A 29 7.38 4.05 20.94
N SER A 30 6.38 3.89 21.82
CA SER A 30 5.40 2.81 21.76
C SER A 30 4.37 3.03 20.64
N ILE A 31 4.00 4.29 20.42
CA ILE A 31 3.02 4.69 19.38
C ILE A 31 3.56 4.44 17.97
N GLY A 32 4.86 4.71 17.73
CA GLY A 32 5.47 4.51 16.42
C GLY A 32 5.29 3.08 15.88
N GLY A 33 5.37 2.07 16.75
CA GLY A 33 5.17 0.66 16.38
C GLY A 33 3.75 0.35 15.90
N GLU A 34 2.74 0.92 16.56
CA GLU A 34 1.32 0.71 16.17
C GLU A 34 1.00 1.30 14.79
N PHE A 35 1.60 2.45 14.46
CA PHE A 35 1.44 3.06 13.14
C PHE A 35 2.13 2.26 12.03
N ASN A 36 3.22 1.55 12.31
CA ASN A 36 3.88 0.69 11.34
C ASN A 36 2.95 -0.42 10.84
N ASP A 37 2.27 -1.11 11.75
CA ASP A 37 1.36 -2.21 11.41
C ASP A 37 0.16 -1.70 10.59
N ILE A 38 -0.37 -0.53 10.94
CA ILE A 38 -1.52 0.08 10.25
C ILE A 38 -1.15 0.58 8.86
N ALA A 39 -0.01 1.23 8.70
CA ALA A 39 0.42 1.72 7.40
C ALA A 39 0.71 0.59 6.40
N GLN A 40 1.15 -0.58 6.87
CA GLN A 40 1.31 -1.77 6.03
C GLN A 40 -0.02 -2.31 5.48
N LEU A 41 -1.14 -2.01 6.11
CA LEU A 41 -2.48 -2.38 5.63
C LEU A 41 -2.99 -1.44 4.54
N ALA A 42 -2.43 -0.24 4.43
CA ALA A 42 -2.82 0.76 3.43
C ALA A 42 -2.20 0.46 2.07
N THR A 43 -2.72 -0.55 1.38
CA THR A 43 -2.29 -0.90 0.03
C THR A 43 -3.40 -0.68 -0.98
N GLU A 44 -3.03 -0.21 -2.16
CA GLU A 44 -3.91 -0.06 -3.33
C GLU A 44 -3.47 -1.00 -4.43
N GLU A 45 -4.44 -1.58 -5.14
CA GLU A 45 -4.19 -2.45 -6.28
C GLU A 45 -4.72 -1.84 -7.57
N TYR A 46 -3.91 -1.88 -8.62
CA TYR A 46 -4.30 -1.60 -9.98
C TYR A 46 -4.32 -2.92 -10.74
N VAL A 47 -5.52 -3.42 -11.04
CA VAL A 47 -5.71 -4.64 -11.83
C VAL A 47 -5.85 -4.27 -13.30
N TYR A 48 -5.11 -4.95 -14.16
CA TYR A 48 -5.15 -4.72 -15.60
C TYR A 48 -5.45 -6.01 -16.37
N SER A 49 -6.15 -5.83 -17.49
CA SER A 49 -6.32 -6.86 -18.54
C SER A 49 -5.94 -6.21 -19.87
N SER A 50 -4.90 -6.71 -20.50
CA SER A 50 -4.29 -6.10 -21.67
C SER A 50 -4.17 -7.10 -22.82
N VAL A 51 -4.15 -6.57 -24.04
CA VAL A 51 -3.84 -7.36 -25.25
C VAL A 51 -2.57 -6.82 -25.87
N GLY A 52 -1.60 -7.70 -26.04
CA GLY A 52 -0.34 -7.38 -26.67
C GLY A 52 -0.16 -8.05 -28.02
N LYS A 53 0.55 -7.38 -28.93
CA LYS A 53 0.98 -7.93 -30.20
C LYS A 53 2.48 -8.17 -30.16
N PHE A 54 2.88 -9.40 -30.44
CA PHE A 54 4.26 -9.76 -30.70
C PHE A 54 4.47 -9.88 -32.21
N ASP A 55 5.56 -9.31 -32.72
CA ASP A 55 5.91 -9.38 -34.14
C ASP A 55 7.43 -9.51 -34.27
N ASP A 56 7.88 -10.67 -34.72
CA ASP A 56 9.28 -10.97 -35.05
C ASP A 56 9.40 -11.17 -36.54
N GLU A 57 10.10 -10.28 -37.22
CA GLU A 57 10.29 -10.31 -38.67
C GLU A 57 11.12 -11.52 -39.16
N GLY A 58 11.76 -12.25 -38.24
CA GLY A 58 12.60 -13.40 -38.58
C GLY A 58 13.98 -13.03 -39.11
N LEU A 59 14.63 -13.99 -39.73
CA LEU A 59 15.98 -13.86 -40.23
C LEU A 59 16.07 -13.01 -41.51
N ARG A 60 17.09 -12.17 -41.59
CA ARG A 60 17.46 -11.43 -42.81
C ARG A 60 18.84 -11.90 -43.29
N LEU A 61 18.88 -12.27 -44.57
CA LEU A 61 20.13 -12.60 -45.26
C LEU A 61 20.36 -11.58 -46.38
N LEU A 62 21.48 -10.87 -46.36
CA LEU A 62 21.86 -9.82 -47.33
C LEU A 62 20.69 -8.81 -47.57
N ASN A 63 20.05 -8.35 -46.50
CA ASN A 63 18.88 -7.47 -46.49
C ASN A 63 17.59 -8.07 -47.10
N VAL A 64 17.59 -9.35 -47.45
CA VAL A 64 16.38 -10.07 -47.92
C VAL A 64 15.81 -10.86 -46.75
N ARG A 65 14.49 -10.73 -46.51
CA ARG A 65 13.80 -11.47 -45.47
C ARG A 65 13.71 -12.95 -45.87
N VAL A 66 14.16 -13.84 -44.98
CA VAL A 66 14.07 -15.29 -45.22
C VAL A 66 12.63 -15.73 -44.93
N PRO A 67 11.93 -16.34 -45.91
CA PRO A 67 10.56 -16.80 -45.74
C PRO A 67 10.44 -17.82 -44.58
N PHE A 68 9.33 -17.83 -43.89
CA PHE A 68 9.00 -18.79 -42.81
C PHE A 68 9.87 -18.75 -41.58
N THR A 69 10.62 -17.68 -41.36
CA THR A 69 11.45 -17.53 -40.13
C THR A 69 10.89 -16.53 -39.13
N GLY A 70 9.94 -15.67 -39.55
CA GLY A 70 9.25 -14.75 -38.65
C GLY A 70 8.13 -15.43 -37.88
N LYS A 71 7.71 -14.80 -36.78
CA LYS A 71 6.55 -15.22 -36.01
C LYS A 71 5.80 -14.02 -35.45
N ASN A 72 4.47 -14.09 -35.41
CA ASN A 72 3.64 -13.09 -34.77
C ASN A 72 2.50 -13.75 -34.00
N PHE A 73 2.07 -13.10 -32.92
CA PHE A 73 0.90 -13.52 -32.16
C PHE A 73 0.24 -12.33 -31.46
N LEU A 74 -1.06 -12.48 -31.18
CA LEU A 74 -1.81 -11.65 -30.24
C LEU A 74 -2.02 -12.44 -28.97
N VAL A 75 -1.75 -11.83 -27.85
CA VAL A 75 -1.94 -12.45 -26.53
C VAL A 75 -2.67 -11.49 -25.59
N SER A 76 -3.70 -11.99 -24.91
CA SER A 76 -4.27 -11.32 -23.75
C SER A 76 -3.54 -11.79 -22.50
N TYR A 77 -3.37 -10.88 -21.55
CA TYR A 77 -2.75 -11.17 -20.27
C TYR A 77 -3.32 -10.26 -19.18
N GLU A 78 -3.36 -10.76 -17.96
CA GLU A 78 -3.87 -10.04 -16.81
C GLU A 78 -2.82 -9.98 -15.72
N GLY A 79 -2.91 -8.93 -14.90
CA GLY A 79 -2.00 -8.77 -13.79
C GLY A 79 -2.44 -7.67 -12.85
N LYS A 80 -1.59 -7.40 -11.87
CA LYS A 80 -1.83 -6.34 -10.90
C LYS A 80 -0.53 -5.64 -10.50
N VAL A 81 -0.67 -4.37 -10.18
CA VAL A 81 0.36 -3.55 -9.56
C VAL A 81 -0.15 -3.12 -8.20
N THR A 82 0.62 -3.35 -7.16
CA THR A 82 0.29 -2.98 -5.78
C THR A 82 1.18 -1.83 -5.34
N ALA A 83 0.60 -0.82 -4.71
CA ALA A 83 1.32 0.32 -4.14
C ALA A 83 0.93 0.54 -2.68
N GLY A 84 1.81 1.15 -1.90
CA GLY A 84 1.61 1.44 -0.48
C GLY A 84 2.87 1.98 0.19
N ILE A 85 2.87 2.03 1.50
CA ILE A 85 4.03 2.43 2.31
C ILE A 85 4.97 1.24 2.46
N LYS A 86 6.15 1.31 1.82
CA LYS A 86 7.12 0.21 1.81
C LYS A 86 7.87 0.06 3.12
N ASP A 87 8.31 1.18 3.68
CA ASP A 87 9.06 1.19 4.94
C ASP A 87 8.29 1.97 6.01
N ALA A 88 7.38 1.27 6.66
CA ALA A 88 6.60 1.84 7.75
C ALA A 88 7.46 2.20 8.98
N GLY A 89 8.67 1.65 9.10
CA GLY A 89 9.61 2.02 10.17
C GLY A 89 10.11 3.47 10.11
N GLN A 90 9.88 4.16 8.97
CA GLN A 90 10.18 5.59 8.81
C GLN A 90 9.04 6.51 9.29
N ILE A 91 7.92 5.97 9.74
CA ILE A 91 6.84 6.75 10.32
C ILE A 91 7.31 7.38 11.62
N THR A 92 7.13 8.67 11.74
CA THR A 92 7.47 9.41 12.97
C THR A 92 6.24 10.11 13.53
N VAL A 93 6.18 10.14 14.87
CA VAL A 93 5.11 10.82 15.61
C VAL A 93 5.74 11.95 16.42
N ASP A 94 5.16 13.12 16.32
CA ASP A 94 5.58 14.33 17.04
C ASP A 94 4.38 14.93 17.78
N VAL A 95 4.54 15.18 19.06
CA VAL A 95 3.50 15.75 19.92
C VAL A 95 3.97 17.10 20.44
N ASP A 96 3.23 18.15 20.08
CA ASP A 96 3.47 19.51 20.57
C ASP A 96 2.35 19.93 21.54
N ASP A 97 2.63 19.85 22.84
CA ASP A 97 1.69 20.21 23.91
C ASP A 97 1.37 21.71 23.92
N ALA A 98 2.30 22.55 23.47
CA ALA A 98 2.09 24.00 23.45
C ALA A 98 1.16 24.43 22.31
N ALA A 99 1.28 23.75 21.16
CA ALA A 99 0.41 23.93 20.01
C ALA A 99 -0.84 23.06 20.03
N GLN A 100 -0.91 22.09 20.96
CA GLN A 100 -1.95 21.07 21.02
C GLN A 100 -2.11 20.32 19.69
N THR A 101 -0.96 19.85 19.14
CA THR A 101 -0.96 19.11 17.87
C THR A 101 -0.32 17.73 18.04
N PHE A 102 -0.92 16.74 17.37
CA PHE A 102 -0.42 15.38 17.24
C PHE A 102 -0.11 15.13 15.74
N THR A 103 1.17 15.16 15.39
CA THR A 103 1.60 15.06 13.99
C THR A 103 2.20 13.70 13.70
N VAL A 104 1.66 13.02 12.68
CA VAL A 104 2.21 11.77 12.13
C VAL A 104 2.79 12.06 10.75
N ARG A 105 4.09 11.76 10.55
CA ARG A 105 4.75 11.89 9.26
C ARG A 105 4.91 10.54 8.61
N LEU A 106 4.39 10.39 7.40
CA LEU A 106 4.43 9.18 6.58
C LEU A 106 5.48 9.31 5.49
N PRO A 107 6.22 8.24 5.16
CA PRO A 107 6.97 8.20 3.91
C PRO A 107 6.01 8.20 2.71
N ARG A 108 6.55 8.46 1.52
CA ARG A 108 5.74 8.42 0.30
C ARG A 108 5.38 7.00 -0.09
N ALA A 109 4.18 6.84 -0.64
CA ALA A 109 3.77 5.57 -1.23
C ALA A 109 4.61 5.26 -2.48
N GLU A 110 4.97 4.00 -2.63
CA GLU A 110 5.72 3.50 -3.78
C GLU A 110 5.12 2.18 -4.27
N VAL A 111 5.52 1.76 -5.48
CA VAL A 111 5.13 0.45 -5.99
C VAL A 111 5.80 -0.63 -5.14
N LEU A 112 5.00 -1.49 -4.55
CA LEU A 112 5.44 -2.60 -3.71
C LEU A 112 5.68 -3.85 -4.54
N ASP A 113 4.79 -4.11 -5.51
CA ASP A 113 4.84 -5.29 -6.34
C ASP A 113 4.17 -5.07 -7.70
N SER A 114 4.61 -5.81 -8.72
CA SER A 114 4.01 -5.85 -10.04
C SER A 114 4.08 -7.26 -10.58
N THR A 115 2.95 -7.92 -10.63
CA THR A 115 2.83 -9.33 -11.05
C THR A 115 1.82 -9.49 -12.16
N TRP A 116 2.02 -10.47 -13.01
CA TRP A 116 0.99 -10.98 -13.91
C TRP A 116 0.40 -12.27 -13.35
N THR A 117 -0.86 -12.54 -13.69
CA THR A 117 -1.58 -13.71 -13.22
C THR A 117 -1.18 -14.92 -14.05
N GLU A 118 -0.52 -15.90 -13.44
CA GLU A 118 -0.16 -17.14 -14.12
C GLU A 118 -1.40 -17.83 -14.71
N GLY A 119 -1.28 -18.27 -15.95
CA GLY A 119 -2.38 -18.92 -16.66
C GLY A 119 -3.45 -17.99 -17.23
N SER A 120 -3.33 -16.67 -17.05
CA SER A 120 -4.25 -15.68 -17.65
C SER A 120 -3.91 -15.36 -19.10
N SER A 121 -2.74 -15.77 -19.61
CA SER A 121 -2.35 -15.49 -20.98
C SER A 121 -3.07 -16.42 -21.95
N GLU A 122 -3.76 -15.82 -22.92
CA GLU A 122 -4.44 -16.53 -24.00
C GLU A 122 -3.98 -16.00 -25.36
N VAL A 123 -3.53 -16.91 -26.22
CA VAL A 123 -3.10 -16.56 -27.59
C VAL A 123 -4.30 -16.62 -28.52
N TRP A 124 -4.69 -15.47 -29.09
CA TRP A 124 -5.87 -15.32 -29.92
C TRP A 124 -5.61 -15.50 -31.41
N ASP A 125 -4.44 -15.06 -31.88
CA ASP A 125 -4.04 -15.14 -33.28
C ASP A 125 -2.55 -15.42 -33.35
N GLN A 126 -2.19 -16.36 -34.22
CA GLN A 126 -0.80 -16.75 -34.40
C GLN A 126 -0.51 -17.14 -35.86
N THR A 127 0.68 -16.78 -36.32
CA THR A 127 1.14 -17.24 -37.63
C THR A 127 1.55 -18.70 -37.54
N MET A 128 0.89 -19.57 -38.30
CA MET A 128 1.30 -20.96 -38.44
C MET A 128 2.55 -21.04 -39.32
N ASN A 129 3.72 -21.03 -38.67
CA ASN A 129 5.00 -21.16 -39.34
C ASN A 129 5.63 -22.53 -39.02
N PRO A 130 5.85 -23.40 -40.02
CA PRO A 130 6.35 -24.76 -39.78
C PRO A 130 7.81 -24.78 -39.30
N ILE A 131 8.59 -23.74 -39.61
CA ILE A 131 10.03 -23.67 -39.25
C ILE A 131 10.23 -23.00 -37.90
N ASN A 132 9.45 -21.96 -37.55
CA ASN A 132 9.58 -21.20 -36.34
C ASN A 132 8.23 -21.10 -35.61
N GLN A 133 7.87 -22.17 -34.91
CA GLN A 133 6.61 -22.25 -34.15
C GLN A 133 6.70 -21.38 -32.89
N ILE A 134 5.56 -20.84 -32.47
CA ILE A 134 5.44 -20.09 -31.21
C ILE A 134 5.53 -21.09 -30.06
N LYS A 135 6.40 -20.78 -29.10
CA LYS A 135 6.60 -21.57 -27.87
C LYS A 135 6.01 -20.84 -26.68
N VAL A 136 5.73 -21.57 -25.61
CA VAL A 136 5.27 -20.99 -24.35
C VAL A 136 6.26 -19.95 -23.81
N GLU A 137 7.55 -20.22 -23.99
CA GLU A 137 8.63 -19.31 -23.58
C GLU A 137 8.53 -17.96 -24.28
N ASP A 138 8.19 -17.92 -25.59
CA ASP A 138 8.03 -16.68 -26.34
C ASP A 138 6.89 -15.81 -25.77
N VAL A 139 5.79 -16.45 -25.36
CA VAL A 139 4.64 -15.77 -24.75
C VAL A 139 5.01 -15.24 -23.36
N THR A 140 5.67 -16.06 -22.54
CA THR A 140 6.09 -15.68 -21.21
C THR A 140 7.09 -14.52 -21.24
N GLU A 141 8.11 -14.60 -22.09
CA GLU A 141 9.10 -13.52 -22.26
C GLU A 141 8.45 -12.21 -22.74
N PHE A 142 7.49 -12.31 -23.65
CA PHE A 142 6.74 -11.16 -24.10
C PHE A 142 5.94 -10.53 -22.95
N VAL A 143 5.17 -11.31 -22.19
CA VAL A 143 4.36 -10.81 -21.06
C VAL A 143 5.26 -10.21 -19.97
N ASP A 144 6.38 -10.85 -19.66
CA ASP A 144 7.37 -10.30 -18.71
C ASP A 144 7.94 -8.96 -19.18
N SER A 145 8.20 -8.80 -20.50
CA SER A 145 8.65 -7.52 -21.05
C SER A 145 7.63 -6.39 -20.90
N ARG A 146 6.35 -6.72 -20.75
CA ARG A 146 5.25 -5.75 -20.56
C ARG A 146 5.05 -5.31 -19.12
N ARG A 147 5.60 -6.03 -18.16
CA ARG A 147 5.44 -5.72 -16.72
C ARG A 147 5.82 -4.28 -16.37
N GLU A 148 6.95 -3.80 -16.87
CA GLU A 148 7.39 -2.42 -16.60
C GLU A 148 6.47 -1.38 -17.26
N VAL A 149 5.95 -1.68 -18.45
CA VAL A 149 5.01 -0.80 -19.16
C VAL A 149 3.69 -0.68 -18.38
N GLU A 150 3.14 -1.81 -17.91
CA GLU A 150 1.90 -1.81 -17.14
C GLU A 150 2.10 -1.16 -15.76
N LYS A 151 3.25 -1.37 -15.12
CA LYS A 151 3.62 -0.68 -13.88
C LYS A 151 3.63 0.85 -14.09
N GLN A 152 4.31 1.33 -15.13
CA GLN A 152 4.35 2.76 -15.43
C GLN A 152 2.97 3.33 -15.70
N LYS A 153 2.14 2.61 -16.45
CA LYS A 153 0.76 2.99 -16.71
C LYS A 153 -0.06 3.10 -15.43
N ALA A 154 0.07 2.14 -14.51
CA ALA A 154 -0.60 2.19 -13.21
C ALA A 154 -0.21 3.44 -12.41
N VAL A 155 1.08 3.81 -12.44
CA VAL A 155 1.58 5.04 -11.81
C VAL A 155 1.00 6.28 -12.49
N ASP A 156 1.01 6.34 -13.82
CA ASP A 156 0.47 7.45 -14.59
C ASP A 156 -1.05 7.62 -14.39
N ASP A 157 -1.76 6.51 -14.14
CA ASP A 157 -3.19 6.46 -13.79
C ASP A 157 -3.46 6.81 -12.30
N GLY A 158 -2.44 7.28 -11.55
CA GLY A 158 -2.58 7.81 -10.20
C GLY A 158 -2.61 6.76 -9.09
N LEU A 159 -2.04 5.57 -9.30
CA LEU A 159 -2.00 4.53 -8.28
C LEU A 159 -1.29 4.99 -6.99
N LEU A 160 -0.17 5.71 -7.12
CA LEU A 160 0.59 6.18 -5.96
C LEU A 160 -0.16 7.23 -5.15
N ASP A 161 -0.88 8.14 -5.83
CA ASP A 161 -1.67 9.18 -5.16
C ASP A 161 -2.82 8.56 -4.36
N ARG A 162 -3.49 7.54 -4.91
CA ARG A 162 -4.53 6.81 -4.19
C ARG A 162 -3.97 6.06 -2.98
N ALA A 163 -2.83 5.36 -3.16
CA ALA A 163 -2.19 4.64 -2.06
C ALA A 163 -1.75 5.60 -0.94
N GLN A 164 -1.22 6.78 -1.29
CA GLN A 164 -0.87 7.81 -0.32
C GLN A 164 -2.09 8.31 0.44
N ALA A 165 -3.18 8.63 -0.26
CA ALA A 165 -4.41 9.11 0.37
C ALA A 165 -5.04 8.05 1.30
N SER A 166 -5.07 6.78 0.88
CA SER A 166 -5.55 5.67 1.72
C SER A 166 -4.71 5.51 2.98
N ALA A 167 -3.38 5.61 2.88
CA ALA A 167 -2.49 5.53 4.04
C ALA A 167 -2.71 6.71 5.01
N GLU A 168 -2.83 7.92 4.50
CA GLU A 168 -3.08 9.12 5.30
C GLU A 168 -4.41 9.07 6.04
N GLU A 169 -5.48 8.61 5.38
CA GLU A 169 -6.81 8.46 5.99
C GLU A 169 -6.80 7.40 7.09
N LEU A 170 -6.19 6.25 6.83
CA LEU A 170 -6.10 5.15 7.80
C LEU A 170 -5.30 5.56 9.04
N VAL A 171 -4.15 6.20 8.84
CA VAL A 171 -3.29 6.69 9.92
C VAL A 171 -3.98 7.80 10.72
N ARG A 172 -4.68 8.73 10.06
CA ARG A 172 -5.48 9.77 10.74
C ARG A 172 -6.54 9.17 11.62
N SER A 173 -7.36 8.26 11.09
CA SER A 173 -8.42 7.58 11.84
C SER A 173 -7.87 6.85 13.07
N HIS A 174 -6.70 6.23 12.93
CA HIS A 174 -6.04 5.54 14.01
C HIS A 174 -5.50 6.51 15.07
N ALA A 175 -4.85 7.61 14.65
CA ALA A 175 -4.37 8.64 15.56
C ALA A 175 -5.50 9.25 16.40
N GLU A 176 -6.61 9.61 15.76
CA GLU A 176 -7.81 10.12 16.45
C GLU A 176 -8.38 9.10 17.44
N ALA A 177 -8.35 7.81 17.11
CA ALA A 177 -8.78 6.75 18.02
C ALA A 177 -7.85 6.59 19.22
N LEU A 178 -6.53 6.72 19.01
CA LEU A 178 -5.51 6.61 20.06
C LEU A 178 -5.59 7.73 21.10
N ILE A 179 -5.77 8.98 20.66
CA ILE A 179 -5.81 10.13 21.58
C ILE A 179 -7.13 10.27 22.32
N ARG A 180 -8.20 9.59 21.84
CA ARG A 180 -9.53 9.64 22.46
C ARG A 180 -9.50 9.11 23.89
N GLY A 181 -10.03 9.89 24.83
CA GLY A 181 -10.05 9.57 26.26
C GLY A 181 -8.71 9.69 26.96
N THR A 182 -7.74 10.34 26.32
CA THR A 182 -6.45 10.72 26.91
C THR A 182 -6.43 12.22 27.20
N THR A 183 -5.31 12.72 27.75
CA THR A 183 -5.08 14.17 27.92
C THR A 183 -4.92 14.93 26.62
N MET A 184 -4.77 14.21 25.51
CA MET A 184 -4.61 14.74 24.14
C MET A 184 -5.89 14.68 23.31
N GLU A 185 -7.06 14.39 23.90
CA GLU A 185 -8.33 14.23 23.17
C GLU A 185 -8.71 15.48 22.34
N ASP A 186 -8.32 16.67 22.80
CA ASP A 186 -8.60 17.94 22.12
C ASP A 186 -7.48 18.38 21.15
N TYR A 187 -6.43 17.56 20.94
CA TYR A 187 -5.34 17.92 20.04
C TYR A 187 -5.76 17.77 18.58
N GLU A 188 -5.25 18.68 17.74
CA GLU A 188 -5.40 18.59 16.29
C GLU A 188 -4.50 17.48 15.71
N VAL A 189 -5.09 16.46 15.10
CA VAL A 189 -4.35 15.41 14.41
C VAL A 189 -3.94 15.88 13.02
N LYS A 190 -2.63 15.94 12.77
CA LYS A 190 -2.03 16.24 11.48
C LYS A 190 -1.34 14.99 10.91
N VAL A 191 -1.58 14.72 9.64
CA VAL A 191 -0.86 13.68 8.88
C VAL A 191 -0.14 14.37 7.74
N GLU A 192 1.17 14.23 7.68
CA GLU A 192 2.05 14.87 6.70
C GLU A 192 2.83 13.81 5.93
N SER A 193 2.95 13.98 4.61
CA SER A 193 3.84 13.15 3.80
C SER A 193 5.27 13.69 3.86
N ALA A 194 6.25 12.80 4.02
CA ALA A 194 7.66 13.16 3.93
C ALA A 194 7.97 13.74 2.53
N THR A 195 8.75 14.81 2.51
CA THR A 195 9.14 15.51 1.29
C THR A 195 10.21 14.73 0.52
#